data_0a159cc88f7417ec4796024470e9978b
#
_entry.id   0a159cc88f7417ec4796024470e9978b
#
_cell.length_a   1.000
_cell.length_b   1.000
_cell.length_c   1.000
_cell.angle_alpha   90.00
_cell.angle_beta   90.00
_cell.angle_gamma   90.00
#
_symmetry.space_group_name_H-M   'P 1'
#
loop_
_entity.id
_entity.type
_entity.pdbx_description
1 polymer ?
#
loop_
_entity_poly.entity_id
_entity_poly.type
_entity_poly.pdbx_seq_one_letter_code
_entity_poly.pdbx_strand_id
1 'polypeptide(L)'
;EESKAKAYAVASEVVESKLFPLTEALTTENRILFDEHIFSLHIYEMEKVVDPDFIYQNVSGLGVGKELFGQFYDLSAGGSTDFRSGNAAFHEMLITDDTKKILSKYDQTGYASDHLPNYTGAYSGADVMPLIRIPEMYYIMAECDPDPQSSAEILDMVRFKRGIASSDATDGGKGYDEPDTREGFDSGHTRRINEVMREYLKEYYGEGQLFYFYKRHNYVTFANCSLVDVRTKYQFPLPENEDMFGITGK
;
A
#
# COMPACT_ATOMS: atom_id res chain seq x y z
N GLU A 1 9.89 9.95 -21.44
CA GLU A 1 10.70 8.71 -21.49
C GLU A 1 11.97 8.82 -20.65
N GLU A 2 12.78 9.88 -20.78
CA GLU A 2 14.00 10.08 -19.98
C GLU A 2 13.75 10.02 -18.47
N SER A 3 12.66 10.62 -17.98
CA SER A 3 12.31 10.60 -16.56
C SER A 3 11.96 9.19 -16.07
N LYS A 4 11.27 8.38 -16.89
CA LYS A 4 10.95 6.99 -16.57
C LYS A 4 12.22 6.13 -16.52
N ALA A 5 13.10 6.25 -17.51
CA ALA A 5 14.35 5.52 -17.53
C ALA A 5 15.22 5.83 -16.29
N LYS A 6 15.26 7.10 -15.88
CA LYS A 6 15.97 7.51 -14.67
C LYS A 6 15.33 6.96 -13.41
N ALA A 7 14.00 6.98 -13.31
CA ALA A 7 13.27 6.42 -12.17
C ALA A 7 13.52 4.91 -12.04
N TYR A 8 13.45 4.18 -13.16
CA TYR A 8 13.79 2.77 -13.22
C TYR A 8 15.22 2.50 -12.72
N ALA A 9 16.19 3.23 -13.26
CA ALA A 9 17.60 3.02 -12.90
C ALA A 9 17.86 3.23 -11.40
N VAL A 10 17.33 4.32 -10.82
CA VAL A 10 17.50 4.60 -9.39
C VAL A 10 16.80 3.56 -8.51
N ALA A 11 15.59 3.14 -8.87
CA ALA A 11 14.87 2.09 -8.15
C ALA A 11 15.61 0.74 -8.22
N SER A 12 16.15 0.41 -9.41
CA SER A 12 16.96 -0.81 -9.62
C SER A 12 18.21 -0.83 -8.75
N GLU A 13 18.94 0.29 -8.61
CA GLU A 13 20.10 0.37 -7.73
C GLU A 13 19.76 0.01 -6.28
N VAL A 14 18.61 0.46 -5.79
CA VAL A 14 18.17 0.14 -4.43
C VAL A 14 17.84 -1.35 -4.30
N VAL A 15 17.13 -1.93 -5.27
CA VAL A 15 16.78 -3.35 -5.29
C VAL A 15 18.04 -4.22 -5.38
N GLU A 16 18.96 -3.87 -6.27
CA GLU A 16 20.22 -4.60 -6.48
C GLU A 16 21.18 -4.52 -5.28
N SER A 17 21.05 -3.51 -4.45
CA SER A 17 21.82 -3.40 -3.21
C SER A 17 21.59 -4.54 -2.24
N LYS A 18 20.42 -5.19 -2.31
CA LYS A 18 19.94 -6.27 -1.42
C LYS A 18 19.96 -5.91 0.07
N LEU A 19 19.98 -4.63 0.38
CA LEU A 19 19.94 -4.15 1.77
C LEU A 19 18.55 -4.29 2.39
N PHE A 20 17.51 -4.29 1.56
CA PHE A 20 16.10 -4.35 1.97
C PHE A 20 15.44 -5.55 1.27
N PRO A 21 15.33 -6.71 1.93
CA PRO A 21 14.71 -7.88 1.33
C PRO A 21 13.19 -7.75 1.26
N LEU A 22 12.56 -8.35 0.24
CA LEU A 22 11.12 -8.59 0.26
C LEU A 22 10.83 -9.70 1.27
N THR A 23 9.98 -9.41 2.24
CA THR A 23 9.54 -10.34 3.27
C THR A 23 8.57 -11.38 2.70
N GLU A 24 8.69 -12.62 3.13
CA GLU A 24 7.86 -13.74 2.66
C GLU A 24 6.76 -14.15 3.65
N ALA A 25 6.67 -13.47 4.78
CA ALA A 25 5.65 -13.73 5.80
C ALA A 25 5.34 -12.46 6.60
N LEU A 26 4.10 -12.34 7.01
CA LEU A 26 3.65 -11.31 7.93
C LEU A 26 3.21 -12.00 9.22
N THR A 27 3.78 -11.59 10.33
CA THR A 27 3.50 -12.16 11.65
C THR A 27 2.93 -11.12 12.60
N THR A 28 2.44 -11.56 13.74
CA THR A 28 1.96 -10.65 14.79
C THR A 28 3.06 -9.82 15.43
N GLU A 29 4.31 -10.29 15.33
CA GLU A 29 5.49 -9.60 15.84
C GLU A 29 6.10 -8.63 14.80
N ASN A 30 5.69 -8.72 13.53
CA ASN A 30 6.19 -7.87 12.45
C ASN A 30 5.09 -7.57 11.43
N ARG A 31 4.04 -6.84 11.85
CA ARG A 31 2.92 -6.46 11.00
C ARG A 31 3.24 -5.36 10.00
N ILE A 32 4.31 -4.60 10.24
CA ILE A 32 4.74 -3.49 9.38
C ILE A 32 5.80 -3.91 8.36
N LEU A 33 6.25 -5.18 8.37
CA LEU A 33 7.31 -5.69 7.50
C LEU A 33 8.60 -4.87 7.60
N PHE A 34 9.11 -4.73 8.83
CA PHE A 34 10.18 -3.80 9.18
C PHE A 34 11.46 -3.96 8.33
N ASP A 35 11.82 -5.18 7.94
CA ASP A 35 13.00 -5.46 7.13
C ASP A 35 12.95 -4.82 5.72
N GLU A 36 11.75 -4.43 5.29
CA GLU A 36 11.52 -3.76 4.01
C GLU A 36 11.67 -2.23 4.07
N HIS A 37 11.84 -1.66 5.26
CA HIS A 37 11.81 -0.21 5.43
C HIS A 37 13.12 0.43 4.95
N ILE A 38 13.02 1.25 3.90
CA ILE A 38 14.10 2.12 3.44
C ILE A 38 14.13 3.38 4.30
N PHE A 39 12.94 3.90 4.62
CA PHE A 39 12.79 5.07 5.49
C PHE A 39 11.52 4.98 6.32
N SER A 40 11.64 5.27 7.60
CA SER A 40 10.55 5.24 8.57
C SER A 40 10.70 6.35 9.60
N LEU A 41 9.60 6.69 10.24
CA LEU A 41 9.58 7.61 11.38
C LEU A 41 9.30 6.84 12.65
N HIS A 42 10.00 7.18 13.72
CA HIS A 42 9.61 6.77 15.07
C HIS A 42 8.63 7.80 15.63
N ILE A 43 7.45 7.32 16.03
CA ILE A 43 6.39 8.14 16.58
C ILE A 43 6.17 7.73 18.03
N TYR A 44 6.52 8.58 18.96
CA TYR A 44 6.38 8.31 20.37
C TYR A 44 4.93 7.96 20.73
N GLU A 45 4.72 6.82 21.40
CA GLU A 45 3.40 6.29 21.76
C GLU A 45 2.43 6.22 20.54
N MET A 46 2.91 5.71 19.41
CA MET A 46 2.16 5.65 18.17
C MET A 46 0.78 4.99 18.33
N GLU A 47 0.68 3.98 19.18
CA GLU A 47 -0.59 3.30 19.48
C GLU A 47 -1.68 4.29 19.91
N LYS A 48 -1.37 5.26 20.75
CA LYS A 48 -2.34 6.28 21.19
C LYS A 48 -2.78 7.22 20.06
N VAL A 49 -1.93 7.39 19.05
CA VAL A 49 -2.22 8.24 17.89
C VAL A 49 -3.12 7.51 16.91
N VAL A 50 -2.87 6.21 16.69
CA VAL A 50 -3.56 5.41 15.66
C VAL A 50 -4.78 4.64 16.19
N ASP A 51 -4.86 4.40 17.50
CA ASP A 51 -5.94 3.62 18.13
C ASP A 51 -7.35 4.09 17.77
N PRO A 52 -7.65 5.40 17.78
CA PRO A 52 -9.00 5.85 17.46
C PRO A 52 -9.50 5.45 16.08
N ASP A 53 -8.61 5.33 15.12
CA ASP A 53 -8.95 5.14 13.71
C ASP A 53 -8.69 3.73 13.20
N PHE A 54 -7.67 3.05 13.74
CA PHE A 54 -7.18 1.80 13.17
C PHE A 54 -7.26 0.59 14.11
N ILE A 55 -7.16 0.77 15.44
CA ILE A 55 -6.90 -0.40 16.28
C ILE A 55 -8.17 -0.99 16.82
N TYR A 56 -9.17 -0.28 17.16
CA TYR A 56 -10.16 -1.18 17.54
C TYR A 56 -11.29 -0.92 18.48
N GLN A 57 -11.38 0.09 19.09
CA GLN A 57 -12.43 0.19 20.09
C GLN A 57 -13.55 1.15 19.71
N ASN A 58 -13.37 1.87 18.64
CA ASN A 58 -14.42 2.78 18.19
C ASN A 58 -15.25 2.18 17.07
N VAL A 59 -16.55 2.21 17.26
CA VAL A 59 -17.57 1.86 16.27
C VAL A 59 -17.41 2.59 14.92
N SER A 60 -16.53 3.59 14.89
CA SER A 60 -16.19 4.41 13.72
C SER A 60 -14.85 4.03 13.05
N GLY A 61 -14.17 3.01 13.51
CA GLY A 61 -12.88 2.59 12.94
C GLY A 61 -12.95 2.34 11.43
N LEU A 62 -11.82 2.61 10.75
CA LEU A 62 -11.68 2.42 9.31
C LEU A 62 -11.67 0.92 8.96
N GLY A 63 -12.83 0.37 8.74
CA GLY A 63 -13.02 -1.04 8.37
C GLY A 63 -13.54 -1.22 6.95
N VAL A 64 -13.07 -2.26 6.29
CA VAL A 64 -13.52 -2.66 4.94
C VAL A 64 -14.60 -3.73 5.05
N GLY A 65 -15.72 -3.53 4.36
CA GLY A 65 -16.75 -4.57 4.24
C GLY A 65 -16.18 -5.83 3.60
N LYS A 66 -16.67 -6.99 4.02
CA LYS A 66 -16.12 -8.30 3.64
C LYS A 66 -16.12 -8.56 2.13
N GLU A 67 -17.16 -8.10 1.43
CA GLU A 67 -17.27 -8.23 -0.02
C GLU A 67 -16.19 -7.42 -0.73
N LEU A 68 -16.06 -6.14 -0.38
CA LEU A 68 -15.07 -5.24 -0.95
C LEU A 68 -13.64 -5.70 -0.65
N PHE A 69 -13.41 -6.20 0.56
CA PHE A 69 -12.13 -6.80 0.94
C PHE A 69 -11.78 -7.99 0.03
N GLY A 70 -12.76 -8.86 -0.24
CA GLY A 70 -12.60 -9.99 -1.16
C GLY A 70 -12.24 -9.56 -2.59
N GLN A 71 -12.80 -8.44 -3.05
CA GLN A 71 -12.45 -7.86 -4.35
C GLN A 71 -11.05 -7.27 -4.35
N PHE A 72 -10.63 -6.57 -3.29
CA PHE A 72 -9.29 -5.98 -3.20
C PHE A 72 -8.19 -7.02 -3.29
N TYR A 73 -8.35 -8.15 -2.61
CA TYR A 73 -7.36 -9.21 -2.56
C TYR A 73 -7.59 -10.34 -3.54
N ASP A 74 -8.57 -10.22 -4.45
CA ASP A 74 -8.91 -11.26 -5.43
C ASP A 74 -9.13 -12.65 -4.80
N LEU A 75 -9.77 -12.70 -3.64
CA LEU A 75 -9.88 -13.94 -2.86
C LEU A 75 -10.52 -15.10 -3.63
N SER A 76 -11.39 -14.81 -4.59
CA SER A 76 -12.02 -15.79 -5.48
C SER A 76 -11.13 -16.22 -6.65
N ALA A 77 -10.05 -15.49 -6.93
CA ALA A 77 -9.20 -15.67 -8.12
C ALA A 77 -7.72 -15.93 -7.76
N GLY A 78 -7.47 -16.64 -6.65
CA GLY A 78 -6.12 -17.03 -6.24
C GLY A 78 -5.45 -16.14 -5.21
N GLY A 79 -6.04 -15.00 -4.86
CA GLY A 79 -5.50 -14.09 -3.82
C GLY A 79 -5.68 -14.57 -2.37
N SER A 80 -6.30 -15.73 -2.15
CA SER A 80 -6.52 -16.28 -0.81
C SER A 80 -5.23 -16.71 -0.10
N THR A 81 -4.14 -16.88 -0.83
CA THR A 81 -2.81 -17.19 -0.29
C THR A 81 -1.97 -15.94 -0.01
N ASP A 82 -2.45 -14.77 -0.42
CA ASP A 82 -1.78 -13.50 -0.16
C ASP A 82 -1.78 -13.19 1.34
N PHE A 83 -0.62 -13.23 1.98
CA PHE A 83 -0.54 -13.02 3.42
C PHE A 83 -0.95 -11.60 3.85
N ARG A 84 -0.96 -10.63 2.92
CA ARG A 84 -1.45 -9.27 3.18
C ARG A 84 -2.95 -9.23 3.46
N SER A 85 -3.69 -10.28 3.06
CA SER A 85 -5.11 -10.47 3.40
C SER A 85 -5.34 -11.29 4.67
N GLY A 86 -4.28 -11.84 5.24
CA GLY A 86 -4.34 -12.79 6.37
C GLY A 86 -4.66 -12.14 7.72
N ASN A 87 -4.82 -13.00 8.73
CA ASN A 87 -5.21 -12.58 10.08
C ASN A 87 -4.15 -11.75 10.81
N ALA A 88 -2.89 -11.80 10.39
CA ALA A 88 -1.87 -10.92 10.94
C ALA A 88 -1.99 -9.49 10.39
N ALA A 89 -2.53 -9.33 9.17
CA ALA A 89 -2.75 -8.03 8.54
C ALA A 89 -4.09 -7.39 8.90
N PHE A 90 -5.12 -8.22 9.06
CA PHE A 90 -6.49 -7.77 9.36
C PHE A 90 -7.15 -8.70 10.38
N HIS A 91 -7.96 -8.13 11.24
CA HIS A 91 -8.88 -8.90 12.09
C HIS A 91 -10.34 -8.60 11.73
N GLU A 92 -11.23 -9.49 12.12
CA GLU A 92 -12.66 -9.31 11.91
C GLU A 92 -13.30 -8.64 13.13
N MET A 93 -14.15 -7.67 12.89
CA MET A 93 -14.95 -7.01 13.91
C MET A 93 -16.40 -6.92 13.45
N LEU A 94 -17.33 -7.29 14.34
CA LEU A 94 -18.76 -7.08 14.14
C LEU A 94 -19.13 -5.64 14.51
N ILE A 95 -19.53 -4.85 13.51
CA ILE A 95 -19.95 -3.46 13.71
C ILE A 95 -21.38 -3.34 13.21
N THR A 96 -22.32 -3.12 14.13
CA THR A 96 -23.74 -2.88 13.80
C THR A 96 -24.28 -3.91 12.80
N ASP A 97 -24.23 -5.19 13.16
CA ASP A 97 -24.70 -6.33 12.36
C ASP A 97 -23.93 -6.61 11.04
N ASP A 98 -22.82 -5.92 10.80
CA ASP A 98 -21.94 -6.17 9.64
C ASP A 98 -20.51 -6.52 10.09
N THR A 99 -19.96 -7.57 9.50
CA THR A 99 -18.58 -7.97 9.77
C THR A 99 -17.63 -7.22 8.86
N LYS A 100 -16.74 -6.45 9.48
CA LYS A 100 -15.71 -5.67 8.78
C LYS A 100 -14.33 -6.23 9.04
N LYS A 101 -13.44 -6.04 8.07
CA LYS A 101 -12.00 -6.27 8.19
C LYS A 101 -11.35 -4.97 8.65
N ILE A 102 -10.74 -5.02 9.81
CA ILE A 102 -10.01 -3.91 10.43
C ILE A 102 -8.52 -4.16 10.26
N LEU A 103 -7.79 -3.14 9.84
CA LEU A 103 -6.35 -3.20 9.65
C LEU A 103 -5.63 -3.40 10.99
N SER A 104 -4.77 -4.41 11.07
CA SER A 104 -3.95 -4.69 12.25
C SER A 104 -2.50 -4.19 12.12
N LYS A 105 -2.16 -3.51 11.04
CA LYS A 105 -0.78 -3.06 10.76
C LYS A 105 -0.15 -2.28 11.91
N TYR A 106 -0.91 -1.43 12.53
CA TYR A 106 -0.45 -0.56 13.63
C TYR A 106 -0.82 -1.09 15.02
N ASP A 107 -1.43 -2.27 15.11
CA ASP A 107 -1.66 -2.96 16.36
C ASP A 107 -0.34 -3.55 16.86
N GLN A 108 0.13 -3.04 17.99
CA GLN A 108 1.42 -3.41 18.57
C GLN A 108 1.31 -4.54 19.60
N THR A 109 0.12 -5.09 19.81
CA THR A 109 -0.06 -6.28 20.65
C THR A 109 0.68 -7.45 20.02
N GLY A 110 1.60 -8.07 20.76
CA GLY A 110 2.48 -9.12 20.24
C GLY A 110 3.88 -8.64 19.87
N TYR A 111 4.11 -7.34 19.76
CA TYR A 111 5.47 -6.83 19.87
C TYR A 111 5.96 -7.06 21.31
N ALA A 112 7.28 -7.29 21.48
CA ALA A 112 7.83 -7.49 22.81
C ALA A 112 7.38 -6.34 23.73
N SER A 113 6.89 -6.69 24.91
CA SER A 113 6.32 -5.75 25.90
C SER A 113 7.27 -4.64 26.34
N ASP A 114 8.51 -4.75 25.97
CA ASP A 114 9.54 -3.75 26.17
C ASP A 114 9.56 -2.79 24.99
N HIS A 115 8.46 -2.09 24.75
CA HIS A 115 8.36 -0.97 23.81
C HIS A 115 9.36 0.15 24.13
N LEU A 116 10.00 0.01 25.24
CA LEU A 116 11.07 0.89 25.65
C LEU A 116 12.39 0.44 25.08
N PRO A 117 13.28 1.38 24.84
CA PRO A 117 14.58 1.16 24.27
C PRO A 117 15.56 0.50 25.26
N ASN A 118 15.18 -0.61 25.85
CA ASN A 118 16.17 -1.57 26.27
C ASN A 118 16.71 -2.21 25.01
N TYR A 119 17.37 -1.37 24.27
CA TYR A 119 17.98 -1.64 23.00
C TYR A 119 19.00 -2.74 23.18
N THR A 120 18.54 -3.98 23.12
CA THR A 120 19.39 -5.17 23.11
C THR A 120 19.94 -5.45 21.72
N GLY A 121 19.76 -4.51 20.80
CA GLY A 121 20.16 -4.66 19.39
C GLY A 121 19.12 -5.31 18.48
N ALA A 122 18.02 -5.82 19.02
CA ALA A 122 16.89 -6.29 18.23
C ALA A 122 15.82 -5.20 18.21
N TYR A 123 15.58 -4.62 17.06
CA TYR A 123 14.54 -3.63 16.86
C TYR A 123 13.18 -4.32 16.82
N SER A 124 12.21 -3.85 17.60
CA SER A 124 10.91 -4.50 17.74
C SER A 124 9.87 -4.06 16.71
N GLY A 125 10.17 -3.04 15.90
CA GLY A 125 9.17 -2.43 15.01
C GLY A 125 8.09 -1.61 15.73
N ALA A 126 8.10 -1.55 17.05
CA ALA A 126 7.17 -0.75 17.81
C ALA A 126 7.36 0.76 17.55
N ASP A 127 6.27 1.51 17.59
CA ASP A 127 6.28 2.96 17.42
C ASP A 127 6.90 3.45 16.09
N VAL A 128 6.88 2.62 15.06
CA VAL A 128 7.44 2.92 13.75
C VAL A 128 6.35 3.00 12.68
N MET A 129 6.37 4.10 11.97
CA MET A 129 5.54 4.33 10.79
C MET A 129 6.40 4.24 9.52
N PRO A 130 6.13 3.28 8.64
CA PRO A 130 6.81 3.19 7.35
C PRO A 130 6.43 4.38 6.46
N LEU A 131 7.43 4.95 5.78
CA LEU A 131 7.21 5.97 4.76
C LEU A 131 7.64 5.52 3.38
N ILE A 132 8.77 4.81 3.29
CA ILE A 132 9.27 4.23 2.04
C ILE A 132 9.69 2.79 2.32
N ARG A 133 9.12 1.86 1.57
CA ARG A 133 9.45 0.43 1.65
C ARG A 133 9.92 -0.12 0.31
N ILE A 134 10.68 -1.19 0.34
CA ILE A 134 11.28 -1.79 -0.86
C ILE A 134 10.25 -2.18 -1.95
N PRO A 135 9.02 -2.64 -1.67
CA PRO A 135 8.04 -2.91 -2.72
C PRO A 135 7.77 -1.73 -3.64
N GLU A 136 7.88 -0.50 -3.12
CA GLU A 136 7.69 0.70 -3.95
C GLU A 136 8.75 0.80 -5.04
N MET A 137 9.99 0.37 -4.77
CA MET A 137 11.04 0.34 -5.80
C MET A 137 10.70 -0.64 -6.92
N TYR A 138 10.19 -1.83 -6.56
CA TYR A 138 9.71 -2.80 -7.56
C TYR A 138 8.54 -2.24 -8.38
N TYR A 139 7.60 -1.54 -7.75
CA TYR A 139 6.46 -0.94 -8.46
C TYR A 139 6.88 0.21 -9.36
N ILE A 140 7.86 1.03 -8.96
CA ILE A 140 8.46 2.06 -9.83
C ILE A 140 9.13 1.41 -11.04
N MET A 141 9.88 0.33 -10.82
CA MET A 141 10.49 -0.42 -11.92
C MET A 141 9.42 -0.97 -12.87
N ALA A 142 8.39 -1.66 -12.35
CA ALA A 142 7.31 -2.21 -13.17
C ALA A 142 6.57 -1.14 -13.98
N GLU A 143 6.33 0.03 -13.39
CA GLU A 143 5.68 1.14 -14.07
C GLU A 143 6.54 1.74 -15.18
N CYS A 144 7.85 1.81 -14.96
CA CYS A 144 8.80 2.52 -15.82
C CYS A 144 9.53 1.61 -16.82
N ASP A 145 9.39 0.30 -16.72
CA ASP A 145 10.05 -0.65 -17.61
C ASP A 145 9.56 -0.46 -19.05
N PRO A 146 10.47 -0.35 -20.04
CA PRO A 146 10.08 -0.26 -21.43
C PRO A 146 9.48 -1.56 -22.00
N ASP A 147 9.76 -2.70 -21.36
CA ASP A 147 9.26 -4.00 -21.80
C ASP A 147 8.05 -4.44 -20.95
N PRO A 148 6.86 -4.64 -21.58
CA PRO A 148 5.68 -5.10 -20.88
C PRO A 148 5.84 -6.47 -20.18
N GLN A 149 6.61 -7.37 -20.75
CA GLN A 149 6.85 -8.68 -20.16
C GLN A 149 7.72 -8.55 -18.90
N SER A 150 8.82 -7.81 -18.97
CA SER A 150 9.68 -7.54 -17.82
C SER A 150 8.91 -6.83 -16.70
N SER A 151 8.06 -5.86 -17.03
CA SER A 151 7.16 -5.20 -16.09
C SER A 151 6.26 -6.19 -15.35
N ALA A 152 5.67 -7.15 -16.07
CA ALA A 152 4.83 -8.18 -15.49
C ALA A 152 5.63 -9.10 -14.56
N GLU A 153 6.82 -9.52 -14.97
CA GLU A 153 7.72 -10.36 -14.18
C GLU A 153 8.13 -9.71 -12.86
N ILE A 154 8.35 -8.38 -12.88
CA ILE A 154 8.66 -7.61 -11.68
C ILE A 154 7.47 -7.63 -10.70
N LEU A 155 6.24 -7.44 -11.18
CA LEU A 155 5.04 -7.52 -10.33
C LEU A 155 4.83 -8.94 -9.78
N ASP A 156 5.05 -9.97 -10.61
CA ASP A 156 4.92 -11.36 -10.21
C ASP A 156 5.96 -11.75 -9.16
N MET A 157 7.16 -11.19 -9.23
CA MET A 157 8.17 -11.38 -8.19
C MET A 157 7.67 -10.91 -6.83
N VAL A 158 7.08 -9.72 -6.75
CA VAL A 158 6.50 -9.21 -5.50
C VAL A 158 5.33 -10.07 -5.06
N ARG A 159 4.41 -10.42 -5.96
CA ARG A 159 3.25 -11.27 -5.68
C ARG A 159 3.66 -12.64 -5.15
N PHE A 160 4.68 -13.25 -5.75
CA PHE A 160 5.23 -14.52 -5.28
C PHE A 160 5.75 -14.40 -3.84
N LYS A 161 6.48 -13.32 -3.52
CA LYS A 161 6.94 -13.03 -2.15
C LYS A 161 5.79 -12.76 -1.18
N ARG A 162 4.61 -12.39 -1.66
CA ARG A 162 3.39 -12.21 -0.85
C ARG A 162 2.56 -13.49 -0.72
N GLY A 163 3.05 -14.63 -1.25
CA GLY A 163 2.40 -15.94 -1.13
C GLY A 163 1.43 -16.26 -2.27
N ILE A 164 1.37 -15.44 -3.32
CA ILE A 164 0.57 -15.74 -4.52
C ILE A 164 1.38 -16.66 -5.42
N ALA A 165 0.96 -17.93 -5.49
CA ALA A 165 1.73 -18.97 -6.16
C ALA A 165 1.58 -18.98 -7.69
N SER A 166 0.64 -18.22 -8.26
CA SER A 166 0.29 -18.28 -9.66
C SER A 166 0.85 -17.10 -10.45
N SER A 167 1.52 -17.40 -11.55
CA SER A 167 1.87 -16.48 -12.61
C SER A 167 0.68 -16.03 -13.46
N ASP A 168 -0.53 -16.53 -13.18
CA ASP A 168 -1.73 -16.27 -13.99
C ASP A 168 -2.19 -14.80 -13.88
N ALA A 169 -1.65 -14.07 -12.93
CA ALA A 169 -2.07 -12.71 -12.65
C ALA A 169 -1.69 -11.70 -13.75
N THR A 170 -0.61 -11.95 -14.49
CA THR A 170 -0.06 -10.95 -15.42
C THR A 170 -0.13 -11.31 -16.90
N ASP A 171 -0.48 -12.55 -17.26
CA ASP A 171 -0.47 -13.04 -18.65
C ASP A 171 0.83 -12.69 -19.40
N GLY A 172 1.97 -12.65 -18.72
CA GLY A 172 3.26 -12.28 -19.31
C GLY A 172 3.28 -10.85 -19.87
N GLY A 173 2.53 -9.93 -19.30
CA GLY A 173 2.48 -8.52 -19.72
C GLY A 173 1.65 -8.26 -20.97
N LYS A 174 0.87 -9.24 -21.42
CA LYS A 174 0.03 -9.07 -22.61
C LYS A 174 -0.95 -7.91 -22.43
N GLY A 175 -0.92 -6.96 -23.37
CA GLY A 175 -1.78 -5.78 -23.37
C GLY A 175 -1.48 -4.79 -22.27
N TYR A 176 -0.32 -4.83 -21.62
CA TYR A 176 0.03 -3.93 -20.51
C TYR A 176 0.01 -2.45 -20.93
N ASP A 177 0.42 -2.14 -22.13
CA ASP A 177 0.48 -0.76 -22.63
C ASP A 177 -0.80 -0.32 -23.37
N GLU A 178 -1.79 -1.23 -23.44
CA GLU A 178 -3.11 -0.92 -24.00
C GLU A 178 -4.06 -0.37 -22.92
N PRO A 179 -5.09 0.41 -23.30
CA PRO A 179 -6.14 0.81 -22.37
C PRO A 179 -6.79 -0.40 -21.69
N ASP A 180 -7.01 -0.30 -20.39
CA ASP A 180 -7.61 -1.40 -19.64
C ASP A 180 -9.12 -1.45 -19.87
N THR A 181 -9.57 -2.50 -20.52
CA THR A 181 -11.00 -2.72 -20.85
C THR A 181 -11.68 -3.73 -19.92
N ARG A 182 -10.97 -4.23 -18.91
CA ARG A 182 -11.53 -5.19 -17.95
C ARG A 182 -12.56 -4.51 -17.04
N GLU A 183 -13.60 -5.22 -16.71
CA GLU A 183 -14.61 -4.75 -15.77
C GLU A 183 -13.99 -4.44 -14.39
N GLY A 184 -14.39 -3.32 -13.79
CA GLY A 184 -13.89 -2.88 -12.47
C GLY A 184 -12.58 -2.12 -12.51
N PHE A 185 -11.99 -1.90 -13.70
CA PHE A 185 -10.78 -1.10 -13.87
C PHE A 185 -11.07 0.24 -14.55
N ASP A 186 -10.19 1.21 -14.30
CA ASP A 186 -10.27 2.50 -14.96
C ASP A 186 -9.74 2.41 -16.40
N SER A 187 -10.64 2.52 -17.37
CA SER A 187 -10.29 2.51 -18.80
C SER A 187 -9.52 3.77 -19.27
N GLY A 188 -9.42 4.78 -18.43
CA GLY A 188 -8.58 5.96 -18.68
C GLY A 188 -7.08 5.68 -18.54
N HIS A 189 -6.72 4.50 -18.04
CA HIS A 189 -5.33 4.07 -17.82
C HIS A 189 -5.02 2.78 -18.54
N THR A 190 -3.73 2.53 -18.75
CA THR A 190 -3.27 1.27 -19.32
C THR A 190 -3.43 0.13 -18.31
N ARG A 191 -3.49 -1.12 -18.81
CA ARG A 191 -3.52 -2.30 -17.95
C ARG A 191 -2.35 -2.31 -16.97
N ARG A 192 -1.15 -1.94 -17.39
CA ARG A 192 0.05 -1.83 -16.54
C ARG A 192 -0.20 -0.93 -15.34
N ILE A 193 -0.69 0.28 -15.56
CA ILE A 193 -0.94 1.26 -14.49
C ILE A 193 -1.98 0.73 -13.51
N ASN A 194 -3.05 0.10 -14.00
CA ASN A 194 -4.07 -0.49 -13.14
C ASN A 194 -3.55 -1.70 -12.34
N GLU A 195 -2.67 -2.53 -12.91
CA GLU A 195 -2.02 -3.62 -12.17
C GLU A 195 -1.11 -3.08 -11.06
N VAL A 196 -0.30 -2.07 -11.34
CA VAL A 196 0.52 -1.40 -10.32
C VAL A 196 -0.38 -0.75 -9.25
N MET A 197 -1.45 -0.09 -9.64
CA MET A 197 -2.42 0.50 -8.71
C MET A 197 -3.00 -0.54 -7.75
N ARG A 198 -3.37 -1.73 -8.26
CA ARG A 198 -3.88 -2.81 -7.42
C ARG A 198 -2.87 -3.31 -6.41
N GLU A 199 -1.61 -3.41 -6.81
CA GLU A 199 -0.55 -3.76 -5.87
C GLU A 199 -0.33 -2.66 -4.80
N TYR A 200 -0.37 -1.38 -5.18
CA TYR A 200 -0.36 -0.28 -4.20
C TYR A 200 -1.53 -0.37 -3.21
N LEU A 201 -2.73 -0.70 -3.70
CA LEU A 201 -3.91 -0.86 -2.84
C LEU A 201 -3.71 -1.97 -1.81
N LYS A 202 -3.19 -3.13 -2.21
CA LYS A 202 -2.94 -4.27 -1.33
C LYS A 202 -1.80 -4.02 -0.35
N GLU A 203 -0.74 -3.38 -0.82
CA GLU A 203 0.51 -3.21 -0.07
C GLU A 203 0.45 -2.07 0.93
N TYR A 204 -0.11 -0.93 0.51
CA TYR A 204 -0.05 0.32 1.26
C TYR A 204 -1.38 0.71 1.90
N TYR A 205 -2.29 -0.26 2.11
CA TYR A 205 -3.52 0.02 2.82
C TYR A 205 -3.22 0.61 4.22
N GLY A 206 -3.76 1.81 4.48
CA GLY A 206 -3.52 2.55 5.72
C GLY A 206 -2.18 3.31 5.80
N GLU A 207 -1.34 3.31 4.76
CA GLU A 207 -0.06 4.04 4.74
C GLU A 207 -0.10 5.37 3.99
N GLY A 208 -1.13 5.62 3.17
CA GLY A 208 -1.35 6.89 2.46
C GLY A 208 -0.74 6.98 1.06
N GLN A 209 0.17 6.09 0.65
CA GLN A 209 0.86 6.14 -0.65
C GLN A 209 -0.10 6.07 -1.83
N LEU A 210 -1.23 5.37 -1.69
CA LEU A 210 -2.24 5.24 -2.74
C LEU A 210 -2.83 6.60 -3.18
N PHE A 211 -2.96 7.55 -2.24
CA PHE A 211 -3.38 8.91 -2.57
C PHE A 211 -2.42 9.58 -3.55
N TYR A 212 -1.12 9.46 -3.31
CA TYR A 212 -0.10 10.03 -4.18
C TYR A 212 -0.05 9.33 -5.53
N PHE A 213 -0.30 8.02 -5.57
CA PHE A 213 -0.42 7.27 -6.81
C PHE A 213 -1.57 7.80 -7.66
N TYR A 214 -2.76 7.90 -7.11
CA TYR A 214 -3.93 8.43 -7.82
C TYR A 214 -3.71 9.87 -8.30
N LYS A 215 -3.13 10.72 -7.48
CA LYS A 215 -2.80 12.10 -7.82
C LYS A 215 -1.80 12.17 -8.98
N ARG A 216 -0.72 11.39 -8.92
CA ARG A 216 0.33 11.35 -9.96
C ARG A 216 -0.22 10.91 -11.31
N HIS A 217 -1.09 9.94 -11.31
CA HIS A 217 -1.73 9.41 -12.52
C HIS A 217 -3.01 10.16 -12.91
N ASN A 218 -3.39 11.20 -12.15
CA ASN A 218 -4.56 12.03 -12.45
C ASN A 218 -5.87 11.24 -12.56
N TYR A 219 -6.08 10.24 -11.69
CA TYR A 219 -7.34 9.51 -11.65
C TYR A 219 -8.52 10.45 -11.44
N VAL A 220 -9.55 10.30 -12.27
CA VAL A 220 -10.80 11.07 -12.16
C VAL A 220 -11.69 10.49 -11.08
N THR A 221 -11.72 9.16 -10.99
CA THR A 221 -12.47 8.41 -10.00
C THR A 221 -11.74 7.10 -9.70
N PHE A 222 -12.13 6.43 -8.66
CA PHE A 222 -11.66 5.07 -8.32
C PHE A 222 -12.79 4.28 -7.67
N ALA A 223 -12.62 2.96 -7.61
CA ALA A 223 -13.64 2.06 -7.10
C ALA A 223 -14.13 2.48 -5.70
N ASN A 224 -15.45 2.45 -5.51
CA ASN A 224 -16.11 2.80 -4.26
C ASN A 224 -15.96 4.26 -3.80
N CYS A 225 -15.53 5.16 -4.68
CA CYS A 225 -15.53 6.58 -4.43
C CYS A 225 -16.90 7.17 -4.81
N SER A 226 -17.52 7.92 -3.90
CA SER A 226 -18.79 8.61 -4.16
C SER A 226 -18.63 9.92 -4.95
N LEU A 227 -17.40 10.38 -5.13
CA LEU A 227 -17.11 11.61 -5.88
C LEU A 227 -17.08 11.31 -7.37
N VAL A 228 -17.72 12.15 -8.15
CA VAL A 228 -17.71 12.06 -9.63
C VAL A 228 -16.33 12.45 -10.19
N ASP A 229 -15.67 13.39 -9.55
CA ASP A 229 -14.33 13.82 -9.90
C ASP A 229 -13.52 14.11 -8.64
N VAL A 230 -12.50 13.29 -8.39
CA VAL A 230 -11.63 13.40 -7.21
C VAL A 230 -10.48 14.38 -7.39
N ARG A 231 -10.22 14.85 -8.61
CA ARG A 231 -9.04 15.70 -8.93
C ARG A 231 -9.06 17.02 -8.15
N THR A 232 -10.23 17.54 -7.82
CA THR A 232 -10.40 18.73 -6.99
C THR A 232 -9.94 18.50 -5.53
N LYS A 233 -9.79 17.24 -5.11
CA LYS A 233 -9.34 16.84 -3.77
C LYS A 233 -7.83 16.52 -3.70
N TYR A 234 -7.13 16.55 -4.82
CA TYR A 234 -5.69 16.34 -4.85
C TYR A 234 -4.87 17.56 -4.37
N GLN A 235 -5.54 18.67 -4.12
CA GLN A 235 -4.95 19.83 -3.47
C GLN A 235 -5.54 19.94 -2.07
N PHE A 236 -4.69 19.94 -1.05
CA PHE A 236 -5.14 20.21 0.30
C PHE A 236 -5.52 21.71 0.42
N PRO A 237 -6.60 22.04 1.15
CA PRO A 237 -6.88 23.42 1.46
C PRO A 237 -5.73 23.99 2.29
N LEU A 238 -5.47 25.28 2.14
CA LEU A 238 -4.55 25.97 3.03
C LEU A 238 -5.08 25.89 4.46
N PRO A 239 -4.21 25.74 5.47
CA PRO A 239 -4.62 25.83 6.85
C PRO A 239 -5.33 27.17 7.12
N GLU A 240 -6.40 27.15 7.91
CA GLU A 240 -7.18 28.36 8.22
C GLU A 240 -6.31 29.53 8.73
N ASN A 241 -5.23 29.20 9.45
CA ASN A 241 -4.30 30.21 9.96
C ASN A 241 -3.38 30.81 8.89
N GLU A 242 -3.21 30.17 7.73
CA GLU A 242 -2.39 30.71 6.64
C GLU A 242 -3.05 31.90 5.96
N ASP A 243 -4.38 31.96 5.92
CA ASP A 243 -5.09 33.13 5.42
C ASP A 243 -4.85 34.37 6.30
N MET A 244 -4.52 34.15 7.59
CA MET A 244 -4.23 35.24 8.56
C MET A 244 -2.77 35.70 8.55
N PHE A 245 -1.84 34.82 8.20
CA PHE A 245 -0.39 35.07 8.31
C PHE A 245 0.34 34.86 6.97
N GLY A 246 -0.33 34.28 5.97
CA GLY A 246 0.26 34.05 4.66
C GLY A 246 0.52 35.32 3.91
N ILE A 247 1.67 35.41 3.27
CA ILE A 247 1.94 36.44 2.28
C ILE A 247 1.04 36.13 1.08
N THR A 248 -0.06 36.84 0.96
CA THR A 248 -0.85 36.87 -0.27
C THR A 248 0.01 37.47 -1.36
N GLY A 249 0.87 36.65 -1.95
CA GLY A 249 1.59 37.01 -3.17
C GLY A 249 0.57 37.20 -4.29
N LYS A 250 0.37 38.44 -4.69
CA LYS A 250 -0.31 38.79 -5.93
C LYS A 250 0.51 38.33 -7.13
#